data_b720eb7368d296d1a068e38c12079094
#
_entry.id   b720eb7368d296d1a068e38c12079094
#
_cell.length_a   1.000
_cell.length_b   1.000
_cell.length_c   1.000
_cell.angle_alpha   90.00
_cell.angle_beta   90.00
_cell.angle_gamma   90.00
#
_symmetry.space_group_name_H-M   'P 1'
#
loop_
_entity.id
_entity.type
_entity.pdbx_description
1 polymer ?
#
loop_
_entity_poly.entity_id
_entity_poly.type
_entity_poly.pdbx_seq_one_letter_code
_entity_poly.pdbx_strand_id
1 'polypeptide(L)'
;IGVGHFEPLRHYAEVHLKLEPLPRGKGLVFESNCSNDELALNWQNLILTHLKEKQHKGVLTGSPITDMKITLVAGKAHLKHTEGGDFRQATYRAVRQGLKEAQCVLLEPYYSFELIIENQYVSKALFDLENKHCAFKIEEDMNNLVHIKGNGPVRELMDYQKDVIAYTKGK
;
A
#
# COMPACT_ATOMS: atom_id res chain seq x y z
N ILE A 1 -13.49 -10.77 6.85
CA ILE A 1 -14.12 -9.71 7.68
C ILE A 1 -13.29 -9.52 8.94
N GLY A 2 -12.95 -8.28 9.28
CA GLY A 2 -12.33 -7.91 10.54
C GLY A 2 -13.40 -7.43 11.53
N VAL A 3 -13.37 -7.96 12.75
CA VAL A 3 -14.25 -7.53 13.84
C VAL A 3 -13.41 -6.91 14.94
N GLY A 4 -13.76 -5.72 15.34
CA GLY A 4 -13.19 -5.01 16.48
C GLY A 4 -14.23 -4.77 17.55
N HIS A 5 -13.95 -5.26 18.74
CA HIS A 5 -14.76 -5.08 19.90
C HIS A 5 -13.96 -4.39 21.01
N PHE A 6 -14.54 -3.38 21.63
CA PHE A 6 -13.95 -2.63 22.72
C PHE A 6 -14.96 -2.48 23.85
N GLU A 7 -14.75 -3.17 24.94
CA GLU A 7 -15.68 -3.23 26.08
C GLU A 7 -14.92 -3.27 27.42
N PRO A 8 -14.11 -2.24 27.77
CA PRO A 8 -13.68 -2.06 29.13
C PRO A 8 -14.84 -1.52 29.99
N LEU A 9 -14.68 -1.54 31.29
CA LEU A 9 -15.71 -1.06 32.25
C LEU A 9 -16.33 0.27 31.81
N ARG A 10 -17.66 0.28 31.60
CA ARG A 10 -18.47 1.43 31.18
C ARG A 10 -18.19 1.96 29.75
N HIS A 11 -17.55 1.18 28.89
CA HIS A 11 -17.33 1.51 27.48
C HIS A 11 -17.81 0.39 26.59
N TYR A 12 -18.33 0.70 25.43
CA TYR A 12 -18.76 -0.31 24.45
C TYR A 12 -18.69 0.25 23.02
N ALA A 13 -18.00 -0.45 22.16
CA ALA A 13 -18.07 -0.23 20.72
C ALA A 13 -17.76 -1.50 19.95
N GLU A 14 -18.49 -1.76 18.88
CA GLU A 14 -18.28 -2.86 17.97
C GLU A 14 -18.26 -2.37 16.53
N VAL A 15 -17.27 -2.83 15.74
CA VAL A 15 -17.03 -2.44 14.36
C VAL A 15 -16.73 -3.67 13.53
N HIS A 16 -17.46 -3.85 12.43
CA HIS A 16 -17.24 -4.89 11.44
C HIS A 16 -16.78 -4.26 10.12
N LEU A 17 -15.60 -4.64 9.69
CA LEU A 17 -14.99 -4.14 8.46
C LEU A 17 -14.81 -5.27 7.44
N LYS A 18 -15.23 -5.04 6.22
CA LYS A 18 -14.91 -5.88 5.07
C LYS A 18 -13.67 -5.34 4.40
N LEU A 19 -12.64 -6.18 4.26
CA LEU A 19 -11.39 -5.86 3.59
C LEU A 19 -11.36 -6.57 2.24
N GLU A 20 -11.17 -5.83 1.17
CA GLU A 20 -11.14 -6.33 -0.21
C GLU A 20 -9.90 -5.82 -0.93
N PRO A 21 -9.22 -6.67 -1.74
CA PRO A 21 -8.09 -6.20 -2.53
C PRO A 21 -8.57 -5.28 -3.66
N LEU A 22 -7.74 -4.30 -4.01
CA LEU A 22 -7.88 -3.47 -5.19
C LEU A 22 -6.72 -3.73 -6.16
N PRO A 23 -6.87 -3.38 -7.44
CA PRO A 23 -5.77 -3.39 -8.39
C PRO A 23 -4.59 -2.54 -7.91
N ARG A 24 -3.38 -2.93 -8.29
CA ARG A 24 -2.15 -2.21 -7.92
C ARG A 24 -2.21 -0.74 -8.31
N GLY A 25 -1.72 0.13 -7.42
CA GLY A 25 -1.69 1.58 -7.60
C GLY A 25 -2.99 2.30 -7.25
N LYS A 26 -4.03 1.59 -6.79
CA LYS A 26 -5.31 2.20 -6.38
C LYS A 26 -5.29 2.79 -4.97
N GLY A 27 -4.29 2.43 -4.15
CA GLY A 27 -4.17 2.92 -2.79
C GLY A 27 -5.27 2.40 -1.87
N LEU A 28 -5.63 3.18 -0.86
CA LEU A 28 -6.66 2.84 0.11
C LEU A 28 -7.98 3.57 -0.17
N VAL A 29 -9.07 2.83 -0.14
CA VAL A 29 -10.44 3.34 -0.27
C VAL A 29 -11.22 2.95 0.98
N PHE A 30 -11.91 3.93 1.58
CA PHE A 30 -12.73 3.74 2.77
C PHE A 30 -14.16 4.16 2.47
N GLU A 31 -15.11 3.28 2.78
CA GLU A 31 -16.55 3.56 2.60
C GLU A 31 -17.38 2.89 3.68
N SER A 32 -18.66 3.30 3.79
CA SER A 32 -19.65 2.66 4.64
C SER A 32 -20.78 2.09 3.80
N ASN A 33 -21.19 0.89 4.13
CA ASN A 33 -22.40 0.22 3.64
C ASN A 33 -23.27 -0.26 4.82
N CYS A 34 -23.07 0.35 5.99
CA CYS A 34 -23.85 0.08 7.18
C CYS A 34 -25.15 0.89 7.14
N SER A 35 -26.26 0.30 7.55
CA SER A 35 -27.52 1.03 7.65
C SER A 35 -27.51 2.02 8.83
N ASN A 36 -28.26 3.13 8.69
CA ASN A 36 -28.39 4.09 9.78
C ASN A 36 -29.22 3.56 10.96
N ASP A 37 -30.04 2.55 10.72
CA ASP A 37 -30.83 1.87 11.77
C ASP A 37 -29.95 0.97 12.64
N GLU A 38 -28.88 0.40 12.06
CA GLU A 38 -27.91 -0.42 12.78
C GLU A 38 -26.89 0.41 13.55
N LEU A 39 -26.34 1.44 12.87
CA LEU A 39 -25.39 2.38 13.47
C LEU A 39 -25.63 3.81 12.95
N ALA A 40 -25.92 4.72 13.85
CA ALA A 40 -26.19 6.13 13.50
C ALA A 40 -25.06 6.74 12.66
N LEU A 41 -25.41 7.61 11.71
CA LEU A 41 -24.50 8.18 10.70
C LEU A 41 -23.29 8.92 11.31
N ASN A 42 -23.48 9.58 12.44
CA ASN A 42 -22.39 10.25 13.15
C ASN A 42 -21.29 9.27 13.58
N TRP A 43 -21.65 8.09 14.06
CA TRP A 43 -20.71 7.03 14.41
C TRP A 43 -20.04 6.43 13.18
N GLN A 44 -20.79 6.22 12.10
CA GLN A 44 -20.21 5.76 10.82
C GLN A 44 -19.16 6.74 10.31
N ASN A 45 -19.45 8.05 10.31
CA ASN A 45 -18.50 9.08 9.89
C ASN A 45 -17.27 9.13 10.81
N LEU A 46 -17.44 8.93 12.10
CA LEU A 46 -16.35 8.87 13.05
C LEU A 46 -15.43 7.67 12.78
N ILE A 47 -16.00 6.49 12.51
CA ILE A 47 -15.23 5.28 12.13
C ILE A 47 -14.44 5.52 10.84
N LEU A 48 -15.06 6.12 9.81
CA LEU A 48 -14.37 6.48 8.57
C LEU A 48 -13.22 7.48 8.81
N THR A 49 -13.41 8.41 9.74
CA THR A 49 -12.34 9.34 10.16
C THR A 49 -11.19 8.59 10.80
N HIS A 50 -11.48 7.65 11.71
CA HIS A 50 -10.45 6.82 12.35
C HIS A 50 -9.71 5.90 11.37
N LEU A 51 -10.36 5.43 10.32
CA LEU A 51 -9.71 4.69 9.24
C LEU A 51 -8.72 5.57 8.45
N LYS A 52 -9.04 6.86 8.25
CA LYS A 52 -8.23 7.80 7.46
C LYS A 52 -7.11 8.48 8.26
N GLU A 53 -7.25 8.61 9.59
CA GLU A 53 -6.37 9.44 10.42
C GLU A 53 -4.97 8.86 10.61
N LYS A 54 -4.76 7.58 10.33
CA LYS A 54 -3.45 6.95 10.49
C LYS A 54 -3.09 6.00 9.36
N GLN A 55 -1.80 5.80 9.19
CA GLN A 55 -1.26 4.78 8.31
C GLN A 55 -1.35 3.40 8.98
N HIS A 56 -2.23 2.54 8.46
CA HIS A 56 -2.38 1.17 8.96
C HIS A 56 -1.20 0.30 8.53
N LYS A 57 -0.67 -0.47 9.47
CA LYS A 57 0.47 -1.36 9.24
C LYS A 57 0.00 -2.79 9.00
N GLY A 58 0.61 -3.43 8.02
CA GLY A 58 0.40 -4.85 7.73
C GLY A 58 0.94 -5.75 8.84
N VAL A 59 0.47 -7.00 8.85
CA VAL A 59 0.78 -7.99 9.89
C VAL A 59 2.04 -8.80 9.62
N LEU A 60 2.60 -8.73 8.39
CA LEU A 60 3.81 -9.48 8.02
C LEU A 60 5.09 -8.80 8.52
N THR A 61 5.29 -7.54 8.18
CA THR A 61 6.53 -6.80 8.47
C THR A 61 6.29 -5.46 9.16
N GLY A 62 5.04 -5.06 9.39
CA GLY A 62 4.70 -3.72 9.85
C GLY A 62 4.81 -2.64 8.78
N SER A 63 5.03 -3.01 7.52
CA SER A 63 4.98 -2.06 6.40
C SER A 63 3.55 -1.54 6.20
N PRO A 64 3.38 -0.30 5.67
CA PRO A 64 2.05 0.24 5.39
C PRO A 64 1.26 -0.65 4.43
N ILE A 65 -0.04 -0.81 4.68
CA ILE A 65 -0.94 -1.48 3.73
C ILE A 65 -1.27 -0.55 2.56
N THR A 66 -1.55 -1.12 1.40
CA THR A 66 -2.00 -0.40 0.22
C THR A 66 -2.90 -1.27 -0.65
N ASP A 67 -3.52 -0.68 -1.69
CA ASP A 67 -4.31 -1.35 -2.71
C ASP A 67 -5.43 -2.22 -2.12
N MET A 68 -6.19 -1.59 -1.23
CA MET A 68 -7.24 -2.24 -0.47
C MET A 68 -8.42 -1.30 -0.26
N LYS A 69 -9.62 -1.86 -0.31
CA LYS A 69 -10.87 -1.20 0.08
C LYS A 69 -11.30 -1.75 1.43
N ILE A 70 -11.59 -0.85 2.36
CA ILE A 70 -12.11 -1.17 3.68
C ILE A 70 -13.52 -0.57 3.79
N THR A 71 -14.51 -1.43 3.93
CA THR A 71 -15.91 -1.07 4.01
C THR A 71 -16.46 -1.35 5.41
N LEU A 72 -17.03 -0.34 6.06
CA LEU A 72 -17.82 -0.53 7.27
C LEU A 72 -19.13 -1.24 6.89
N VAL A 73 -19.32 -2.45 7.37
CA VAL A 73 -20.51 -3.27 7.04
C VAL A 73 -21.49 -3.39 8.19
N ALA A 74 -21.03 -3.29 9.43
CA ALA A 74 -21.86 -3.32 10.63
C ALA A 74 -21.15 -2.64 11.79
N GLY A 75 -21.91 -2.18 12.78
CA GLY A 75 -21.36 -1.64 14.00
C GLY A 75 -22.43 -1.55 15.09
N LYS A 76 -21.97 -1.44 16.34
CA LYS A 76 -22.88 -1.35 17.47
C LYS A 76 -22.36 -0.37 18.51
N ALA A 77 -23.23 0.50 18.97
CA ALA A 77 -23.03 1.43 20.07
C ALA A 77 -23.96 1.09 21.23
N HIS A 78 -23.60 1.51 22.43
CA HIS A 78 -24.49 1.44 23.60
C HIS A 78 -24.85 2.85 24.06
N LEU A 79 -26.14 3.14 24.20
CA LEU A 79 -26.67 4.49 24.47
C LEU A 79 -26.02 5.21 25.67
N LYS A 80 -25.59 4.47 26.70
CA LYS A 80 -25.04 5.03 27.94
C LYS A 80 -23.53 4.83 28.09
N HIS A 81 -22.91 4.00 27.23
CA HIS A 81 -21.55 3.52 27.43
C HIS A 81 -20.65 3.64 26.20
N THR A 82 -21.07 4.39 25.16
CA THR A 82 -20.26 4.63 23.97
C THR A 82 -19.77 6.06 23.94
N GLU A 83 -18.46 6.22 23.88
CA GLU A 83 -17.76 7.47 23.63
C GLU A 83 -16.97 7.38 22.31
N GLY A 84 -16.61 8.55 21.74
CA GLY A 84 -15.92 8.59 20.44
C GLY A 84 -14.59 7.80 20.42
N GLY A 85 -13.85 7.83 21.53
CA GLY A 85 -12.60 7.07 21.66
C GLY A 85 -12.76 5.55 21.64
N ASP A 86 -13.96 5.05 21.96
CA ASP A 86 -14.23 3.61 21.94
C ASP A 86 -14.26 3.09 20.50
N PHE A 87 -14.85 3.86 19.59
CA PHE A 87 -14.85 3.54 18.17
C PHE A 87 -13.47 3.61 17.55
N ARG A 88 -12.58 4.49 18.03
CA ARG A 88 -11.17 4.48 17.59
C ARG A 88 -10.53 3.14 17.91
N GLN A 89 -10.65 2.67 19.12
CA GLN A 89 -10.08 1.39 19.56
C GLN A 89 -10.70 0.20 18.82
N ALA A 90 -12.03 0.16 18.70
CA ALA A 90 -12.74 -0.91 17.99
C ALA A 90 -12.35 -0.94 16.50
N THR A 91 -12.24 0.22 15.84
CA THR A 91 -11.84 0.34 14.44
C THR A 91 -10.43 -0.22 14.21
N TYR A 92 -9.46 0.17 15.04
CA TYR A 92 -8.08 -0.33 14.90
C TYR A 92 -7.96 -1.82 15.17
N ARG A 93 -8.72 -2.35 16.10
CA ARG A 93 -8.82 -3.80 16.36
C ARG A 93 -9.43 -4.54 15.18
N ALA A 94 -10.50 -3.99 14.57
CA ALA A 94 -11.15 -4.58 13.40
C ALA A 94 -10.20 -4.64 12.19
N VAL A 95 -9.44 -3.57 11.90
CA VAL A 95 -8.42 -3.58 10.84
C VAL A 95 -7.37 -4.65 11.11
N ARG A 96 -6.81 -4.69 12.31
CA ARG A 96 -5.77 -5.65 12.67
C ARG A 96 -6.25 -7.09 12.61
N GLN A 97 -7.44 -7.37 13.10
CA GLN A 97 -8.03 -8.71 13.07
C GLN A 97 -8.31 -9.12 11.62
N GLY A 98 -8.91 -8.24 10.82
CA GLY A 98 -9.17 -8.49 9.41
C GLY A 98 -7.90 -8.79 8.61
N LEU A 99 -6.81 -8.08 8.86
CA LEU A 99 -5.51 -8.33 8.22
C LEU A 99 -4.90 -9.67 8.64
N LYS A 100 -5.09 -10.11 9.88
CA LYS A 100 -4.63 -11.44 10.34
C LYS A 100 -5.40 -12.58 9.71
N GLU A 101 -6.68 -12.38 9.44
CA GLU A 101 -7.55 -13.37 8.78
C GLU A 101 -7.36 -13.39 7.25
N ALA A 102 -6.80 -12.31 6.69
CA ALA A 102 -6.58 -12.17 5.25
C ALA A 102 -5.26 -12.81 4.83
N GLN A 103 -5.20 -13.25 3.57
CA GLN A 103 -3.96 -13.63 2.92
C GLN A 103 -3.20 -12.36 2.52
N CYS A 104 -2.21 -11.98 3.31
CA CYS A 104 -1.38 -10.80 3.04
C CYS A 104 -0.16 -11.16 2.18
N VAL A 105 0.20 -10.24 1.29
CA VAL A 105 1.37 -10.35 0.40
C VAL A 105 2.26 -9.13 0.61
N LEU A 106 3.55 -9.36 0.74
CA LEU A 106 4.53 -8.27 0.80
C LEU A 106 4.81 -7.75 -0.60
N LEU A 107 4.69 -6.44 -0.79
CA LEU A 107 5.02 -5.76 -2.04
C LEU A 107 6.44 -5.20 -1.97
N GLU A 108 7.18 -5.32 -3.06
CA GLU A 108 8.50 -4.73 -3.24
C GLU A 108 8.38 -3.45 -4.07
N PRO A 109 9.03 -2.33 -3.68
CA PRO A 109 9.03 -1.10 -4.48
C PRO A 109 9.87 -1.26 -5.75
N TYR A 110 9.38 -0.66 -6.85
CA TYR A 110 10.05 -0.62 -8.14
C TYR A 110 10.31 0.81 -8.58
N TYR A 111 11.47 1.05 -9.19
CA TYR A 111 11.73 2.27 -9.96
C TYR A 111 11.29 2.09 -11.40
N SER A 112 10.73 3.15 -11.97
CA SER A 112 10.72 3.37 -13.40
C SER A 112 12.00 4.13 -13.76
N PHE A 113 12.75 3.70 -14.77
CA PHE A 113 14.00 4.31 -15.15
C PHE A 113 14.07 4.56 -16.65
N GLU A 114 14.88 5.54 -17.03
CA GLU A 114 15.33 5.81 -18.38
C GLU A 114 16.86 5.91 -18.35
N LEU A 115 17.53 5.12 -19.16
CA LEU A 115 18.98 5.10 -19.32
C LEU A 115 19.31 5.51 -20.75
N ILE A 116 20.11 6.58 -20.92
CA ILE A 116 20.56 7.06 -22.21
C ILE A 116 22.08 6.91 -22.24
N ILE A 117 22.59 6.10 -23.14
CA ILE A 117 24.03 5.77 -23.22
C ILE A 117 24.47 5.60 -24.66
N GLU A 118 25.78 5.78 -24.89
CA GLU A 118 26.40 5.49 -26.18
C GLU A 118 26.29 3.99 -26.53
N ASN A 119 26.12 3.70 -27.82
CA ASN A 119 25.90 2.32 -28.31
C ASN A 119 26.99 1.32 -27.85
N GLN A 120 28.24 1.77 -27.70
CA GLN A 120 29.34 0.92 -27.23
C GLN A 120 29.14 0.32 -25.81
N TYR A 121 28.29 0.96 -24.97
CA TYR A 121 28.03 0.50 -23.60
C TYR A 121 26.74 -0.30 -23.46
N VAL A 122 25.93 -0.41 -24.50
CA VAL A 122 24.59 -1.03 -24.45
C VAL A 122 24.67 -2.48 -23.97
N SER A 123 25.58 -3.29 -24.51
CA SER A 123 25.69 -4.70 -24.12
C SER A 123 25.97 -4.87 -22.63
N LYS A 124 26.81 -4.00 -22.04
CA LYS A 124 27.07 -4.01 -20.60
C LYS A 124 25.83 -3.63 -19.81
N ALA A 125 25.13 -2.56 -20.22
CA ALA A 125 23.92 -2.11 -19.54
C ALA A 125 22.83 -3.18 -19.57
N LEU A 126 22.59 -3.82 -20.71
CA LEU A 126 21.60 -4.89 -20.83
C LEU A 126 21.92 -6.06 -19.90
N PHE A 127 23.17 -6.51 -19.89
CA PHE A 127 23.63 -7.58 -18.99
C PHE A 127 23.39 -7.21 -17.51
N ASP A 128 23.75 -5.99 -17.13
CA ASP A 128 23.54 -5.51 -15.75
C ASP A 128 22.05 -5.45 -15.38
N LEU A 129 21.20 -4.90 -16.27
CA LEU A 129 19.77 -4.77 -16.04
C LEU A 129 19.06 -6.13 -15.97
N GLU A 130 19.47 -7.11 -16.79
CA GLU A 130 18.97 -8.49 -16.70
C GLU A 130 19.33 -9.12 -15.36
N ASN A 131 20.59 -9.01 -14.93
CA ASN A 131 21.03 -9.55 -13.63
C ASN A 131 20.37 -8.85 -12.45
N LYS A 132 19.93 -7.60 -12.62
CA LYS A 132 19.17 -6.81 -11.63
C LYS A 132 17.66 -7.05 -11.70
N HIS A 133 17.21 -8.04 -12.47
CA HIS A 133 15.79 -8.43 -12.60
C HIS A 133 14.89 -7.31 -13.11
N CYS A 134 15.41 -6.44 -13.98
CA CYS A 134 14.67 -5.36 -14.59
C CYS A 134 13.92 -5.83 -15.84
N ALA A 135 12.74 -5.27 -16.06
CA ALA A 135 12.02 -5.35 -17.33
C ALA A 135 12.28 -4.06 -18.12
N PHE A 136 12.71 -4.17 -19.38
CA PHE A 136 13.08 -2.99 -20.16
C PHE A 136 12.78 -3.16 -21.64
N LYS A 137 12.75 -2.02 -22.35
CA LYS A 137 12.68 -1.91 -23.82
C LYS A 137 13.81 -1.00 -24.28
N ILE A 138 14.31 -1.29 -25.48
CA ILE A 138 15.35 -0.54 -26.15
C ILE A 138 14.70 0.31 -27.24
N GLU A 139 15.03 1.60 -27.26
CA GLU A 139 14.66 2.54 -28.32
C GLU A 139 15.96 3.10 -28.88
N GLU A 140 16.24 2.90 -30.17
CA GLU A 140 17.42 3.46 -30.82
C GLU A 140 17.18 4.91 -31.23
N ASP A 141 18.18 5.79 -31.00
CA ASP A 141 18.18 7.17 -31.48
C ASP A 141 19.17 7.33 -32.64
N MET A 142 18.93 8.32 -33.52
CA MET A 142 19.74 8.59 -34.73
C MET A 142 21.17 9.07 -34.44
N ASN A 143 21.52 9.42 -33.20
CA ASN A 143 22.76 10.04 -32.79
C ASN A 143 23.75 9.11 -32.09
N ASN A 144 23.75 7.81 -32.39
CA ASN A 144 24.59 6.81 -31.71
C ASN A 144 24.33 6.68 -30.19
N LEU A 145 23.21 7.20 -29.74
CA LEU A 145 22.68 7.04 -28.39
C LEU A 145 21.58 5.99 -28.41
N VAL A 146 21.51 5.23 -27.34
CA VAL A 146 20.47 4.22 -27.14
C VAL A 146 19.72 4.57 -25.87
N HIS A 147 18.41 4.63 -25.98
CA HIS A 147 17.50 4.81 -24.87
C HIS A 147 17.00 3.45 -24.40
N ILE A 148 17.18 3.17 -23.12
CA ILE A 148 16.65 1.96 -22.47
C ILE A 148 15.68 2.42 -21.40
N LYS A 149 14.41 2.09 -21.58
CA LYS A 149 13.34 2.42 -20.63
C LYS A 149 12.81 1.16 -19.97
N GLY A 150 12.60 1.21 -18.68
CA GLY A 150 12.10 0.06 -17.97
C GLY A 150 11.73 0.31 -16.53
N ASN A 151 11.53 -0.79 -15.84
CA ASN A 151 11.33 -0.78 -14.40
C ASN A 151 12.08 -1.94 -13.74
N GLY A 152 12.44 -1.77 -12.48
CA GLY A 152 13.15 -2.78 -11.73
C GLY A 152 13.13 -2.53 -10.22
N PRO A 153 13.50 -3.55 -9.42
CA PRO A 153 13.50 -3.45 -7.97
C PRO A 153 14.38 -2.31 -7.47
N VAL A 154 13.85 -1.51 -6.54
CA VAL A 154 14.61 -0.40 -5.92
C VAL A 154 15.92 -0.90 -5.31
N ARG A 155 15.90 -2.04 -4.62
CA ARG A 155 17.08 -2.64 -3.97
C ARG A 155 18.25 -2.92 -4.94
N GLU A 156 17.93 -3.24 -6.19
CA GLU A 156 18.92 -3.54 -7.22
C GLU A 156 19.42 -2.30 -7.96
N LEU A 157 18.56 -1.27 -8.08
CA LEU A 157 18.80 -0.09 -8.90
C LEU A 157 19.30 1.12 -8.12
N MET A 158 19.17 1.16 -6.79
CA MET A 158 19.42 2.35 -5.99
C MET A 158 20.84 2.94 -6.14
N ASP A 159 21.84 2.12 -6.42
CA ASP A 159 23.23 2.54 -6.63
C ASP A 159 23.69 2.37 -8.09
N TYR A 160 22.86 1.85 -8.98
CA TYR A 160 23.25 1.51 -10.35
C TYR A 160 23.66 2.74 -11.18
N GLN A 161 23.13 3.92 -10.89
CA GLN A 161 23.57 5.17 -11.53
C GLN A 161 25.09 5.40 -11.36
N LYS A 162 25.64 5.07 -10.21
CA LYS A 162 27.10 5.18 -9.94
C LYS A 162 27.91 4.23 -10.83
N ASP A 163 27.41 3.01 -11.00
CA ASP A 163 28.06 2.01 -11.86
C ASP A 163 28.04 2.46 -13.32
N VAL A 164 26.90 2.99 -13.80
CA VAL A 164 26.78 3.56 -15.15
C VAL A 164 27.78 4.68 -15.38
N ILE A 165 27.85 5.65 -14.48
CA ILE A 165 28.81 6.77 -14.56
C ILE A 165 30.24 6.24 -14.59
N ALA A 166 30.56 5.21 -13.82
CA ALA A 166 31.91 4.64 -13.76
C ALA A 166 32.33 4.01 -15.09
N TYR A 167 31.51 3.15 -15.72
CA TYR A 167 31.90 2.49 -16.97
C TYR A 167 31.72 3.36 -18.22
N THR A 168 30.81 4.34 -18.19
CA THR A 168 30.64 5.32 -19.28
C THR A 168 31.60 6.50 -19.17
N LYS A 169 32.31 6.66 -18.06
CA LYS A 169 33.16 7.83 -17.75
C LYS A 169 32.38 9.15 -17.78
N GLY A 170 31.10 9.09 -17.38
CA GLY A 170 30.21 10.24 -17.32
C GLY A 170 29.64 10.70 -18.66
N LYS A 171 29.64 9.84 -19.67
CA LYS A 171 29.10 10.12 -21.01
C LYS A 171 27.74 9.49 -21.20
#